data_d7faf0af7f68326220296b3dca15b46f
#
_entry.id   d7faf0af7f68326220296b3dca15b46f
#
_cell.length_a   1.000
_cell.length_b   1.000
_cell.length_c   1.000
_cell.angle_alpha   90.00
_cell.angle_beta   90.00
_cell.angle_gamma   90.00
#
_symmetry.space_group_name_H-M   'P 1'
#
loop_
_entity.id
_entity.type
_entity.pdbx_description
1 polymer ?
#
loop_
_entity_poly.entity_id
_entity_poly.type
_entity_poly.pdbx_seq_one_letter_code
_entity_poly.pdbx_strand_id
1 'polypeptide(L)'
;MPGEWRRSKVTIARAPAFFHAPHRVMFLAGATQGLLTMLWWAFDLAARHAQLLAVASWPLPAPWIHALLMTFGFFPFFIFGFVMTAGPRWQAAAPVGEMSYLSAFALMGAGWMGFYAALWMPRLLLLALGLVLAGWCAALPALWRVARTPSNEQTHILAVVGGLTFGAV
;
A
#
# COMPACT_ATOMS: atom_id res chain seq x y z
N MET A 1 -21.72 -52.24 -16.63
CA MET A 1 -21.00 -51.07 -17.14
C MET A 1 -21.08 -49.95 -16.08
N PRO A 2 -19.99 -49.59 -15.36
CA PRO A 2 -20.00 -48.52 -14.38
C PRO A 2 -19.75 -47.19 -15.11
N GLY A 3 -20.69 -46.26 -14.89
CA GLY A 3 -20.64 -44.91 -15.48
C GLY A 3 -19.44 -44.09 -15.00
N GLU A 4 -18.63 -43.64 -15.93
CA GLU A 4 -17.55 -42.66 -15.70
C GLU A 4 -18.17 -41.30 -15.32
N TRP A 5 -18.16 -41.01 -14.03
CA TRP A 5 -18.39 -39.65 -13.54
C TRP A 5 -17.23 -38.74 -13.98
N ARG A 6 -17.35 -38.07 -15.12
CA ARG A 6 -16.49 -36.94 -15.50
C ARG A 6 -16.61 -35.87 -14.43
N ARG A 7 -15.65 -35.85 -13.52
CA ARG A 7 -15.43 -34.65 -12.69
C ARG A 7 -15.05 -33.52 -13.62
N SER A 8 -16.00 -32.63 -13.90
CA SER A 8 -15.69 -31.37 -14.54
C SER A 8 -14.69 -30.63 -13.65
N LYS A 9 -13.45 -30.53 -14.12
CA LYS A 9 -12.45 -29.65 -13.48
C LYS A 9 -12.97 -28.23 -13.67
N VAL A 10 -13.56 -27.64 -12.65
CA VAL A 10 -13.80 -26.22 -12.58
C VAL A 10 -12.44 -25.55 -12.68
N THR A 11 -12.11 -25.05 -13.86
CA THR A 11 -10.91 -24.23 -14.05
C THR A 11 -11.18 -22.90 -13.38
N ILE A 12 -10.84 -22.78 -12.10
CA ILE A 12 -10.81 -21.50 -11.42
C ILE A 12 -9.80 -20.67 -12.19
N ALA A 13 -10.24 -19.59 -12.83
CA ALA A 13 -9.38 -18.66 -13.53
C ALA A 13 -8.28 -18.21 -12.55
N ARG A 14 -7.03 -18.65 -12.80
CA ARG A 14 -5.89 -18.23 -11.99
C ARG A 14 -5.72 -16.72 -12.19
N ALA A 15 -5.67 -15.99 -11.09
CA ALA A 15 -5.32 -14.58 -11.12
C ALA A 15 -4.04 -14.38 -11.96
N PRO A 16 -3.90 -13.26 -12.70
CA PRO A 16 -2.69 -13.00 -13.48
C PRO A 16 -1.44 -13.15 -12.60
N ALA A 17 -0.36 -13.71 -13.14
CA ALA A 17 0.89 -13.99 -12.41
C ALA A 17 1.48 -12.75 -11.70
N PHE A 18 1.05 -11.56 -12.11
CA PHE A 18 1.39 -10.28 -11.49
C PHE A 18 0.97 -10.23 -10.01
N PHE A 19 -0.23 -10.74 -9.69
CA PHE A 19 -0.80 -10.67 -8.34
C PHE A 19 -0.24 -11.72 -7.36
N HIS A 20 0.60 -12.64 -7.81
CA HIS A 20 1.14 -13.73 -6.97
C HIS A 20 2.39 -13.34 -6.13
N ALA A 21 2.80 -12.07 -6.17
CA ALA A 21 3.97 -11.63 -5.39
C ALA A 21 3.75 -10.24 -4.78
N PRO A 22 3.95 -10.07 -3.45
CA PRO A 22 3.70 -8.81 -2.76
C PRO A 22 4.44 -7.62 -3.37
N HIS A 23 5.73 -7.77 -3.67
CA HIS A 23 6.55 -6.68 -4.23
C HIS A 23 6.03 -6.18 -5.58
N ARG A 24 5.45 -7.03 -6.43
CA ARG A 24 4.99 -6.60 -7.76
C ARG A 24 3.84 -5.60 -7.66
N VAL A 25 2.80 -5.94 -6.91
CA VAL A 25 1.63 -5.07 -6.73
C VAL A 25 1.97 -3.83 -5.92
N MET A 26 2.73 -3.99 -4.84
CA MET A 26 3.10 -2.89 -3.97
C MET A 26 4.07 -1.92 -4.65
N PHE A 27 5.09 -2.40 -5.38
CA PHE A 27 6.03 -1.53 -6.08
C PHE A 27 5.37 -0.78 -7.23
N LEU A 28 4.45 -1.41 -7.96
CA LEU A 28 3.67 -0.70 -8.98
C LEU A 28 2.81 0.39 -8.34
N ALA A 29 2.12 0.08 -7.23
CA ALA A 29 1.34 1.09 -6.49
C ALA A 29 2.22 2.24 -6.01
N GLY A 30 3.38 1.93 -5.41
CA GLY A 30 4.33 2.94 -4.94
C GLY A 30 4.86 3.81 -6.08
N ALA A 31 5.26 3.20 -7.20
CA ALA A 31 5.73 3.94 -8.37
C ALA A 31 4.64 4.85 -8.95
N THR A 32 3.40 4.33 -9.08
CA THR A 32 2.25 5.12 -9.52
C THR A 32 1.96 6.26 -8.55
N GLN A 33 1.97 6.00 -7.25
CA GLN A 33 1.75 7.00 -6.22
C GLN A 33 2.84 8.08 -6.23
N GLY A 34 4.12 7.70 -6.38
CA GLY A 34 5.22 8.65 -6.50
C GLY A 34 5.06 9.57 -7.72
N LEU A 35 4.70 8.98 -8.87
CA LEU A 35 4.43 9.76 -10.08
C LEU A 35 3.26 10.75 -9.88
N LEU A 36 2.14 10.28 -9.33
CA LEU A 36 0.97 11.14 -9.04
C LEU A 36 1.32 12.26 -8.07
N THR A 37 2.10 11.97 -7.03
CA THR A 37 2.57 12.97 -6.06
C THR A 37 3.43 14.04 -6.74
N MET A 38 4.37 13.63 -7.60
CA MET A 38 5.22 14.57 -8.32
C MET A 38 4.45 15.41 -9.34
N LEU A 39 3.51 14.80 -10.06
CA LEU A 39 2.65 15.52 -11.00
C LEU A 39 1.76 16.53 -10.29
N TRP A 40 1.15 16.14 -9.17
CA TRP A 40 0.35 17.07 -8.36
C TRP A 40 1.21 18.22 -7.82
N TRP A 41 2.41 17.92 -7.30
CA TRP A 41 3.32 18.92 -6.77
C TRP A 41 3.79 19.90 -7.86
N ALA A 42 4.17 19.38 -9.05
CA ALA A 42 4.54 20.20 -10.18
C ALA A 42 3.38 21.11 -10.64
N PHE A 43 2.15 20.56 -10.66
CA PHE A 43 0.95 21.33 -10.96
C PHE A 43 0.73 22.49 -9.95
N ASP A 44 0.81 22.18 -8.64
CA ASP A 44 0.65 23.19 -7.59
C ASP A 44 1.70 24.31 -7.66
N LEU A 45 2.97 23.95 -7.91
CA LEU A 45 4.04 24.92 -8.10
C LEU A 45 3.81 25.78 -9.35
N ALA A 46 3.47 25.16 -10.48
CA ALA A 46 3.20 25.90 -11.72
C ALA A 46 2.01 26.85 -11.56
N ALA A 47 0.92 26.41 -10.92
CA ALA A 47 -0.25 27.21 -10.67
C ALA A 47 0.07 28.46 -9.83
N ARG A 48 0.91 28.34 -8.80
CA ARG A 48 1.33 29.46 -7.95
C ARG A 48 2.29 30.42 -8.66
N HIS A 49 3.27 29.90 -9.39
CA HIS A 49 4.28 30.74 -10.05
C HIS A 49 3.72 31.45 -11.28
N ALA A 50 2.88 30.80 -12.06
CA ALA A 50 2.33 31.36 -13.27
C ALA A 50 1.10 32.26 -13.02
N GLN A 51 0.64 32.38 -11.77
CA GLN A 51 -0.61 33.09 -11.39
C GLN A 51 -1.83 32.67 -12.24
N LEU A 52 -1.76 31.47 -12.84
CA LEU A 52 -2.75 30.98 -13.79
C LEU A 52 -4.04 30.50 -13.12
N LEU A 53 -4.00 30.24 -11.83
CA LEU A 53 -5.15 29.86 -11.02
C LEU A 53 -5.20 30.77 -9.79
N ALA A 54 -6.36 31.35 -9.51
CA ALA A 54 -6.66 31.81 -8.16
C ALA A 54 -6.28 30.65 -7.24
N VAL A 55 -5.31 30.88 -6.36
CA VAL A 55 -4.64 29.85 -5.53
C VAL A 55 -5.66 28.80 -5.12
N ALA A 56 -5.54 27.59 -5.64
CA ALA A 56 -6.42 26.52 -5.26
C ALA A 56 -6.33 26.38 -3.74
N SER A 57 -7.43 26.68 -3.04
CA SER A 57 -7.47 26.57 -1.59
C SER A 57 -7.56 25.10 -1.24
N TRP A 58 -6.39 24.44 -1.17
CA TRP A 58 -6.30 23.06 -0.72
C TRP A 58 -6.77 22.95 0.73
N PRO A 59 -7.36 21.84 1.16
CA PRO A 59 -7.81 21.62 2.54
C PRO A 59 -6.67 21.67 3.56
N LEU A 60 -5.43 21.51 3.10
CA LEU A 60 -4.20 21.60 3.90
C LEU A 60 -3.14 22.41 3.13
N PRO A 61 -2.14 22.98 3.82
CA PRO A 61 -1.01 23.62 3.14
C PRO A 61 -0.31 22.65 2.18
N ALA A 62 -0.05 23.08 0.95
CA ALA A 62 0.50 22.18 -0.09
C ALA A 62 1.84 21.50 0.27
N PRO A 63 2.80 22.16 1.00
CA PRO A 63 3.99 21.45 1.48
C PRO A 63 3.65 20.25 2.40
N TRP A 64 2.60 20.39 3.21
CA TRP A 64 2.15 19.31 4.11
C TRP A 64 1.51 18.16 3.32
N ILE A 65 0.70 18.50 2.30
CA ILE A 65 0.14 17.50 1.40
C ILE A 65 1.26 16.74 0.70
N HIS A 66 2.27 17.45 0.18
CA HIS A 66 3.43 16.82 -0.46
C HIS A 66 4.18 15.91 0.51
N ALA A 67 4.50 16.39 1.72
CA ALA A 67 5.17 15.59 2.74
C ALA A 67 4.36 14.34 3.13
N LEU A 68 3.04 14.47 3.31
CA LEU A 68 2.14 13.36 3.62
C LEU A 68 2.14 12.30 2.50
N LEU A 69 1.99 12.74 1.25
CA LEU A 69 1.97 11.87 0.07
C LEU A 69 3.30 11.15 -0.12
N MET A 70 4.44 11.81 0.14
CA MET A 70 5.76 11.16 0.05
C MET A 70 5.97 10.19 1.20
N THR A 71 5.75 10.63 2.44
CA THR A 71 6.08 9.84 3.64
C THR A 71 5.12 8.66 3.82
N PHE A 72 3.83 8.88 3.65
CA PHE A 72 2.80 7.86 3.91
C PHE A 72 2.16 7.28 2.64
N GLY A 73 2.25 7.98 1.52
CA GLY A 73 1.72 7.50 0.24
C GLY A 73 2.73 6.73 -0.58
N PHE A 74 3.95 7.24 -0.72
CA PHE A 74 4.97 6.64 -1.58
C PHE A 74 5.77 5.53 -0.86
N PHE A 75 6.50 5.87 0.21
CA PHE A 75 7.43 4.95 0.87
C PHE A 75 6.77 3.67 1.41
N PRO A 76 5.60 3.69 2.05
CA PRO A 76 5.03 2.49 2.65
C PRO A 76 4.76 1.36 1.66
N PHE A 77 4.36 1.66 0.44
CA PHE A 77 4.18 0.63 -0.58
C PHE A 77 5.50 -0.13 -0.86
N PHE A 78 6.63 0.57 -0.94
CA PHE A 78 7.92 -0.08 -1.13
C PHE A 78 8.34 -0.86 0.11
N ILE A 79 8.16 -0.29 1.30
CA ILE A 79 8.52 -0.95 2.56
C ILE A 79 7.68 -2.22 2.75
N PHE A 80 6.36 -2.15 2.61
CA PHE A 80 5.49 -3.32 2.71
C PHE A 80 5.80 -4.36 1.64
N GLY A 81 5.94 -3.95 0.39
CA GLY A 81 6.27 -4.86 -0.71
C GLY A 81 7.59 -5.59 -0.48
N PHE A 82 8.59 -4.87 0.00
CA PHE A 82 9.89 -5.43 0.32
C PHE A 82 9.83 -6.38 1.53
N VAL A 83 9.31 -5.92 2.66
CA VAL A 83 9.28 -6.72 3.91
C VAL A 83 8.39 -7.94 3.78
N MET A 84 7.25 -7.85 3.08
CA MET A 84 6.38 -9.00 2.83
C MET A 84 7.00 -10.05 1.89
N THR A 85 7.99 -9.65 1.08
CA THR A 85 8.68 -10.56 0.15
C THR A 85 9.97 -11.09 0.75
N ALA A 86 10.81 -10.24 1.33
CA ALA A 86 12.13 -10.59 1.85
C ALA A 86 12.05 -11.14 3.29
N GLY A 87 11.17 -10.59 4.12
CA GLY A 87 11.03 -10.96 5.53
C GLY A 87 10.83 -12.46 5.77
N PRO A 88 9.89 -13.13 5.06
CA PRO A 88 9.73 -14.59 5.18
C PRO A 88 11.01 -15.36 4.87
N ARG A 89 11.80 -14.89 3.90
CA ARG A 89 13.07 -15.54 3.53
C ARG A 89 14.13 -15.39 4.62
N TRP A 90 14.24 -14.20 5.22
CA TRP A 90 15.19 -13.94 6.31
C TRP A 90 14.86 -14.75 7.56
N GLN A 91 13.57 -15.00 7.81
CA GLN A 91 13.10 -15.71 8.99
C GLN A 91 12.88 -17.21 8.74
N ALA A 92 13.17 -17.74 7.53
CA ALA A 92 12.77 -19.09 7.13
C ALA A 92 11.28 -19.38 7.43
N ALA A 93 10.43 -18.33 7.35
CA ALA A 93 9.00 -18.38 7.63
C ALA A 93 8.19 -18.69 6.37
N ALA A 94 6.94 -19.12 6.56
CA ALA A 94 6.01 -19.30 5.45
C ALA A 94 5.76 -17.96 4.72
N PRO A 95 5.60 -17.98 3.39
CA PRO A 95 5.29 -16.77 2.61
C PRO A 95 4.04 -16.04 3.13
N VAL A 96 3.98 -14.74 2.90
CA VAL A 96 2.79 -13.93 3.20
C VAL A 96 1.68 -14.33 2.23
N GLY A 97 0.50 -14.63 2.78
CA GLY A 97 -0.67 -15.04 1.99
C GLY A 97 -1.19 -13.91 1.09
N GLU A 98 -1.71 -14.27 -0.08
CA GLU A 98 -2.19 -13.31 -1.10
C GLU A 98 -3.22 -12.33 -0.55
N MET A 99 -4.18 -12.80 0.22
CA MET A 99 -5.22 -11.94 0.79
C MET A 99 -4.66 -10.84 1.70
N SER A 100 -3.56 -11.09 2.41
CA SER A 100 -2.97 -10.09 3.32
C SER A 100 -2.37 -8.90 2.58
N TYR A 101 -1.62 -9.13 1.50
CA TYR A 101 -1.05 -8.01 0.76
C TYR A 101 -2.00 -7.40 -0.27
N LEU A 102 -2.95 -8.18 -0.83
CA LEU A 102 -3.94 -7.64 -1.74
C LEU A 102 -4.97 -6.76 -1.03
N SER A 103 -5.42 -7.15 0.18
CA SER A 103 -6.29 -6.28 0.98
C SER A 103 -5.59 -4.98 1.40
N ALA A 104 -4.34 -5.07 1.84
CA ALA A 104 -3.54 -3.89 2.16
C ALA A 104 -3.35 -2.98 0.93
N PHE A 105 -2.97 -3.55 -0.21
CA PHE A 105 -2.84 -2.83 -1.49
C PHE A 105 -4.14 -2.14 -1.89
N ALA A 106 -5.27 -2.87 -1.87
CA ALA A 106 -6.55 -2.35 -2.31
C ALA A 106 -7.04 -1.21 -1.41
N LEU A 107 -6.96 -1.38 -0.07
CA LEU A 107 -7.39 -0.37 0.88
C LEU A 107 -6.49 0.87 0.85
N MET A 108 -5.16 0.70 0.88
CA MET A 108 -4.24 1.83 0.79
C MET A 108 -4.37 2.54 -0.56
N GLY A 109 -4.44 1.79 -1.68
CA GLY A 109 -4.62 2.35 -3.00
C GLY A 109 -5.92 3.14 -3.13
N ALA A 110 -7.05 2.56 -2.70
CA ALA A 110 -8.34 3.25 -2.69
C ALA A 110 -8.30 4.49 -1.77
N GLY A 111 -7.64 4.39 -0.62
CA GLY A 111 -7.46 5.52 0.30
C GLY A 111 -6.69 6.66 -0.34
N TRP A 112 -5.57 6.41 -1.01
CA TRP A 112 -4.80 7.47 -1.67
C TRP A 112 -5.51 8.04 -2.91
N MET A 113 -6.22 7.23 -3.68
CA MET A 113 -7.09 7.76 -4.74
C MET A 113 -8.20 8.65 -4.17
N GLY A 114 -8.82 8.22 -3.06
CA GLY A 114 -9.78 9.02 -2.31
C GLY A 114 -9.18 10.32 -1.76
N PHE A 115 -7.91 10.30 -1.34
CA PHE A 115 -7.21 11.50 -0.88
C PHE A 115 -7.05 12.53 -2.01
N TYR A 116 -6.66 12.11 -3.22
CA TYR A 116 -6.63 13.05 -4.36
C TYR A 116 -8.01 13.61 -4.67
N ALA A 117 -9.08 12.81 -4.57
CA ALA A 117 -10.44 13.32 -4.71
C ALA A 117 -10.81 14.29 -3.57
N ALA A 118 -10.31 14.05 -2.35
CA ALA A 118 -10.54 14.90 -1.19
C ALA A 118 -9.91 16.29 -1.30
N LEU A 119 -8.91 16.47 -2.16
CA LEU A 119 -8.35 17.80 -2.45
C LEU A 119 -9.41 18.75 -3.05
N TRP A 120 -10.38 18.18 -3.78
CA TRP A 120 -11.50 18.92 -4.39
C TRP A 120 -12.79 18.77 -3.59
N MET A 121 -12.92 17.70 -2.80
CA MET A 121 -14.09 17.37 -1.99
C MET A 121 -13.66 17.07 -0.54
N PRO A 122 -13.37 18.10 0.30
CA PRO A 122 -12.75 17.92 1.62
C PRO A 122 -13.49 16.95 2.56
N ARG A 123 -14.81 16.78 2.37
CA ARG A 123 -15.63 15.81 3.13
C ARG A 123 -15.17 14.35 3.00
N LEU A 124 -14.40 14.01 1.94
CA LEU A 124 -13.87 12.67 1.72
C LEU A 124 -12.56 12.41 2.48
N LEU A 125 -11.94 13.46 3.05
CA LEU A 125 -10.59 13.37 3.61
C LEU A 125 -10.49 12.32 4.73
N LEU A 126 -11.42 12.34 5.68
CA LEU A 126 -11.40 11.38 6.80
C LEU A 126 -11.64 9.94 6.33
N LEU A 127 -12.54 9.74 5.36
CA LEU A 127 -12.76 8.42 4.78
C LEU A 127 -11.50 7.92 4.05
N ALA A 128 -10.87 8.78 3.26
CA ALA A 128 -9.66 8.45 2.52
C ALA A 128 -8.52 8.04 3.46
N LEU A 129 -8.24 8.85 4.49
CA LEU A 129 -7.22 8.54 5.49
C LEU A 129 -7.57 7.29 6.32
N GLY A 130 -8.85 7.10 6.64
CA GLY A 130 -9.34 5.88 7.29
C GLY A 130 -9.09 4.61 6.47
N LEU A 131 -9.27 4.67 5.14
CA LEU A 131 -8.96 3.56 4.24
C LEU A 131 -7.45 3.29 4.17
N VAL A 132 -6.61 4.33 4.12
CA VAL A 132 -5.15 4.17 4.18
C VAL A 132 -4.75 3.47 5.48
N LEU A 133 -5.25 3.94 6.62
CA LEU A 133 -4.96 3.36 7.92
C LEU A 133 -5.47 1.91 8.02
N ALA A 134 -6.67 1.62 7.52
CA ALA A 134 -7.22 0.27 7.48
C ALA A 134 -6.34 -0.68 6.65
N GLY A 135 -5.85 -0.22 5.49
CA GLY A 135 -4.94 -0.99 4.66
C GLY A 135 -3.58 -1.23 5.32
N TRP A 136 -3.06 -0.23 6.01
CA TRP A 136 -1.86 -0.36 6.83
C TRP A 136 -2.05 -1.40 7.93
N CYS A 137 -3.12 -1.29 8.71
CA CYS A 137 -3.46 -2.24 9.75
C CYS A 137 -3.69 -3.67 9.22
N ALA A 138 -4.27 -3.82 8.02
CA ALA A 138 -4.47 -5.13 7.39
C ALA A 138 -3.15 -5.85 7.05
N ALA A 139 -2.07 -5.10 6.81
CA ALA A 139 -0.74 -5.64 6.54
C ALA A 139 -0.05 -6.18 7.80
N LEU A 140 -0.24 -5.53 8.95
CA LEU A 140 0.53 -5.78 10.18
C LEU A 140 0.43 -7.21 10.73
N PRO A 141 -0.73 -7.89 10.78
CA PRO A 141 -0.81 -9.25 11.33
C PRO A 141 0.08 -10.25 10.59
N ALA A 142 0.17 -10.14 9.27
CA ALA A 142 1.02 -11.01 8.46
C ALA A 142 2.52 -10.74 8.74
N LEU A 143 2.90 -9.48 8.89
CA LEU A 143 4.27 -9.08 9.20
C LEU A 143 4.66 -9.49 10.63
N TRP A 144 3.77 -9.33 11.60
CA TRP A 144 4.01 -9.78 12.98
C TRP A 144 4.14 -11.30 13.06
N ARG A 145 3.37 -12.07 12.29
CA ARG A 145 3.54 -13.53 12.20
C ARG A 145 4.94 -13.89 11.71
N VAL A 146 5.43 -13.22 10.67
CA VAL A 146 6.78 -13.43 10.14
C VAL A 146 7.84 -13.02 11.16
N ALA A 147 7.70 -11.85 11.79
CA ALA A 147 8.67 -11.32 12.74
C ALA A 147 8.80 -12.16 14.02
N ARG A 148 7.74 -12.89 14.40
CA ARG A 148 7.74 -13.78 15.58
C ARG A 148 8.31 -15.17 15.29
N THR A 149 8.63 -15.51 14.04
CA THR A 149 9.29 -16.76 13.70
C THR A 149 10.73 -16.73 14.25
N PRO A 150 11.14 -17.66 15.11
CA PRO A 150 12.48 -17.65 15.69
C PRO A 150 13.56 -17.78 14.62
N SER A 151 14.53 -16.86 14.62
CA SER A 151 15.69 -16.89 13.73
C SER A 151 16.84 -16.05 14.29
N ASN A 152 18.02 -16.18 13.72
CA ASN A 152 19.20 -15.39 14.10
C ASN A 152 19.04 -13.89 13.73
N GLU A 153 18.17 -13.56 12.76
CA GLU A 153 17.92 -12.19 12.27
C GLU A 153 16.65 -11.57 12.86
N GLN A 154 16.08 -12.18 13.89
CA GLN A 154 14.80 -11.79 14.47
C GLN A 154 14.76 -10.33 14.94
N THR A 155 15.86 -9.83 15.50
CA THR A 155 15.94 -8.45 16.02
C THR A 155 15.68 -7.41 14.95
N HIS A 156 16.25 -7.59 13.75
CA HIS A 156 16.09 -6.63 12.66
C HIS A 156 14.65 -6.56 12.16
N ILE A 157 14.01 -7.71 11.94
CA ILE A 157 12.62 -7.71 11.46
C ILE A 157 11.65 -7.21 12.53
N LEU A 158 11.89 -7.49 13.81
CA LEU A 158 11.10 -6.95 14.92
C LEU A 158 11.20 -5.43 14.98
N ALA A 159 12.40 -4.85 14.78
CA ALA A 159 12.56 -3.41 14.72
C ALA A 159 11.80 -2.78 13.55
N VAL A 160 11.86 -3.37 12.35
CA VAL A 160 11.14 -2.89 11.18
C VAL A 160 9.62 -2.98 11.38
N VAL A 161 9.11 -4.14 11.81
CA VAL A 161 7.67 -4.33 12.03
C VAL A 161 7.17 -3.48 13.20
N GLY A 162 7.98 -3.32 14.24
CA GLY A 162 7.71 -2.39 15.35
C GLY A 162 7.58 -0.95 14.86
N GLY A 163 8.51 -0.49 14.03
CA GLY A 163 8.46 0.84 13.40
C GLY A 163 7.23 1.03 12.53
N LEU A 164 6.86 0.03 11.71
CA LEU A 164 5.64 0.06 10.91
C LEU A 164 4.37 0.08 11.79
N THR A 165 4.38 -0.62 12.93
CA THR A 165 3.26 -0.60 13.87
C THR A 165 3.12 0.78 14.52
N PHE A 166 4.25 1.39 14.91
CA PHE A 166 4.27 2.74 15.46
C PHE A 166 3.84 3.80 14.45
N GLY A 167 4.16 3.63 13.17
CA GLY A 167 3.72 4.52 12.10
C GLY A 167 2.22 4.47 11.81
N ALA A 168 1.48 3.48 12.36
CA ALA A 168 0.03 3.37 12.24
C ALA A 168 -0.72 4.08 13.40
N VAL A 169 -0.01 4.52 14.45
CA VAL A 169 -0.54 5.20 15.65
C VAL A 169 -0.25 6.68 15.60
#